data_7f69c6e54a8321b8760c81d1d4ee0968
#
_entry.id   7f69c6e54a8321b8760c81d1d4ee0968
#
_cell.length_a   1.000
_cell.length_b   1.000
_cell.length_c   1.000
_cell.angle_alpha   90.00
_cell.angle_beta   90.00
_cell.angle_gamma   90.00
#
_symmetry.space_group_name_H-M   'P 1'
#
loop_
_entity.id
_entity.type
_entity.pdbx_description
1 polymer ?
#
loop_
_entity_poly.entity_id
_entity_poly.type
_entity_poly.pdbx_seq_one_letter_code
_entity_poly.pdbx_strand_id
1 'polypeptide(L)'
;MIFPTIAPFSLKFKPHKQLDQMSRIIGAVEIGTSSAKALVGEVGESGSLSIVGMANRQNEGMRKGEIMDFRKAATAVHAALEEAEKMSGTTVDSIYLAQTGAHLKGQMLRGAASVVSSDNRVTADDLKRASMEAKRRQPDEGRSYVHHVRTPIILDKK
;
A
#
# COMPACT_ATOMS: atom_id res chain seq x y z
N MET A 1 -5.79 -3.14 -29.23
CA MET A 1 -5.64 -2.38 -27.96
C MET A 1 -5.67 -3.42 -26.85
N ILE A 2 -4.49 -3.84 -26.37
CA ILE A 2 -4.35 -4.94 -25.39
C ILE A 2 -4.14 -4.29 -24.02
N PHE A 3 -5.09 -4.47 -23.11
CA PHE A 3 -4.96 -4.02 -21.73
C PHE A 3 -4.05 -5.00 -20.98
N PRO A 4 -3.03 -4.54 -20.23
CA PRO A 4 -2.23 -5.44 -19.42
C PRO A 4 -3.09 -5.97 -18.26
N THR A 5 -3.16 -7.29 -18.15
CA THR A 5 -3.75 -7.99 -17.02
C THR A 5 -2.99 -7.62 -15.75
N ILE A 6 -3.68 -7.00 -14.80
CA ILE A 6 -3.13 -6.72 -13.47
C ILE A 6 -3.04 -8.07 -12.75
N ALA A 7 -1.83 -8.56 -12.56
CA ALA A 7 -1.60 -9.75 -11.74
C ALA A 7 -2.07 -9.49 -10.29
N PRO A 8 -2.63 -10.49 -9.61
CA PRO A 8 -3.11 -10.31 -8.24
C PRO A 8 -1.94 -9.90 -7.34
N PHE A 9 -2.15 -8.80 -6.63
CA PHE A 9 -1.19 -8.23 -5.69
C PHE A 9 -1.01 -9.19 -4.50
N SER A 10 0.06 -9.98 -4.54
CA SER A 10 0.45 -10.82 -3.40
C SER A 10 1.28 -10.00 -2.43
N LEU A 11 0.67 -9.54 -1.36
CA LEU A 11 1.35 -8.97 -0.19
C LEU A 11 2.20 -10.05 0.49
N LYS A 12 3.47 -10.17 0.11
CA LYS A 12 4.44 -10.92 0.92
C LYS A 12 4.87 -10.04 2.08
N PHE A 13 4.24 -10.23 3.23
CA PHE A 13 4.74 -9.68 4.49
C PHE A 13 6.12 -10.25 4.80
N LYS A 14 7.12 -9.39 5.02
CA LYS A 14 8.33 -9.81 5.74
C LYS A 14 7.94 -9.96 7.21
N PRO A 15 8.20 -11.12 7.84
CA PRO A 15 7.94 -11.25 9.26
C PRO A 15 8.86 -10.28 10.02
N HIS A 16 8.28 -9.36 10.76
CA HIS A 16 8.98 -8.66 11.83
C HIS A 16 9.39 -9.69 12.87
N LYS A 17 10.61 -9.54 13.43
CA LYS A 17 11.21 -10.36 14.47
C LYS A 17 10.19 -10.90 15.46
N GLN A 18 10.34 -12.20 15.77
CA GLN A 18 9.72 -12.93 16.88
C GLN A 18 9.39 -12.01 18.06
N LEU A 19 8.12 -11.71 18.21
CA LEU A 19 7.48 -11.24 19.42
C LEU A 19 6.41 -12.26 19.75
N ASP A 20 6.39 -12.65 21.01
CA ASP A 20 5.54 -13.64 21.66
C ASP A 20 4.20 -14.00 20.98
N GLN A 21 3.85 -15.28 21.11
CA GLN A 21 2.63 -16.01 20.74
C GLN A 21 1.31 -15.28 21.07
N MET A 22 1.09 -14.12 20.48
CA MET A 22 -0.19 -13.39 20.57
C MET A 22 -0.68 -13.07 19.18
N SER A 23 -1.92 -13.38 18.89
CA SER A 23 -2.60 -12.94 17.67
C SER A 23 -2.47 -11.41 17.54
N ARG A 24 -2.13 -10.93 16.33
CA ARG A 24 -1.95 -9.50 16.09
C ARG A 24 -3.20 -8.91 15.45
N ILE A 25 -3.73 -7.85 16.06
CA ILE A 25 -4.84 -7.10 15.51
C ILE A 25 -4.33 -6.05 14.50
N ILE A 26 -4.97 -5.99 13.35
CA ILE A 26 -4.68 -5.01 12.31
C ILE A 26 -5.99 -4.39 11.81
N GLY A 27 -5.95 -3.11 11.48
CA GLY A 27 -7.05 -2.41 10.85
C GLY A 27 -6.78 -2.13 9.38
N ALA A 28 -7.84 -2.03 8.59
CA ALA A 28 -7.80 -1.49 7.25
C ALA A 28 -8.97 -0.52 7.05
N VAL A 29 -8.68 0.63 6.46
CA VAL A 29 -9.69 1.66 6.17
C VAL A 29 -9.62 2.03 4.70
N GLU A 30 -10.76 2.06 4.03
CA GLU A 30 -10.93 2.61 2.69
C GLU A 30 -11.75 3.90 2.78
N ILE A 31 -11.19 4.98 2.23
CA ILE A 31 -11.90 6.26 2.12
C ILE A 31 -12.38 6.42 0.68
N GLY A 32 -13.63 6.03 0.45
CA GLY A 32 -14.28 6.13 -0.85
C GLY A 32 -15.12 7.41 -1.00
N THR A 33 -15.54 7.69 -2.24
CA THR A 33 -16.35 8.89 -2.58
C THR A 33 -17.70 8.91 -1.86
N SER A 34 -18.33 7.76 -1.71
CA SER A 34 -19.69 7.65 -1.12
C SER A 34 -19.70 6.94 0.24
N SER A 35 -18.62 6.27 0.60
CA SER A 35 -18.55 5.54 1.86
C SER A 35 -17.13 5.44 2.40
N ALA A 36 -17.01 5.40 3.71
CA ALA A 36 -15.82 4.97 4.45
C ALA A 36 -16.06 3.56 4.96
N LYS A 37 -15.10 2.66 4.73
CA LYS A 37 -15.17 1.27 5.19
C LYS A 37 -14.02 0.99 6.12
N ALA A 38 -14.30 0.25 7.19
CA ALA A 38 -13.29 -0.22 8.12
C ALA A 38 -13.39 -1.74 8.28
N LEU A 39 -12.23 -2.38 8.38
CA LEU A 39 -12.09 -3.80 8.67
C LEU A 39 -11.13 -3.95 9.84
N VAL A 40 -11.46 -4.88 10.75
CA VAL A 40 -10.56 -5.34 11.80
C VAL A 40 -10.23 -6.79 11.53
N GLY A 41 -8.95 -7.08 11.44
CA GLY A 41 -8.43 -8.40 11.15
C GLY A 41 -7.53 -8.91 12.27
N GLU A 42 -7.62 -10.19 12.55
CA GLU A 42 -6.76 -10.93 13.46
C GLU A 42 -5.80 -11.80 12.64
N VAL A 43 -4.52 -11.61 12.85
CA VAL A 43 -3.47 -12.44 12.24
C VAL A 43 -3.07 -13.51 13.25
N GLY A 44 -3.43 -14.76 12.96
CA GLY A 44 -3.05 -15.92 13.75
C GLY A 44 -1.58 -16.30 13.61
N GLU A 45 -1.12 -17.24 14.45
CA GLU A 45 0.27 -17.73 14.50
C GLU A 45 0.75 -18.32 13.17
N SER A 46 -0.13 -18.97 12.43
CA SER A 46 0.17 -19.53 11.09
C SER A 46 0.27 -18.45 9.99
N GLY A 47 0.03 -17.17 10.31
CA GLY A 47 -0.09 -16.09 9.34
C GLY A 47 -1.46 -16.04 8.65
N SER A 48 -2.43 -16.83 9.12
CA SER A 48 -3.83 -16.75 8.65
C SER A 48 -4.45 -15.45 9.09
N LEU A 49 -5.23 -14.81 8.22
CA LEU A 49 -5.96 -13.59 8.50
C LEU A 49 -7.46 -13.90 8.60
N SER A 50 -8.04 -13.55 9.72
CA SER A 50 -9.49 -13.63 9.97
C SER A 50 -10.06 -12.22 10.12
N ILE A 51 -11.16 -11.91 9.44
CA ILE A 51 -11.88 -10.64 9.64
C ILE A 51 -12.82 -10.81 10.82
N VAL A 52 -12.59 -10.03 11.86
CA VAL A 52 -13.33 -10.09 13.15
C VAL A 52 -14.25 -8.90 13.37
N GLY A 53 -14.08 -7.82 12.61
CA GLY A 53 -14.96 -6.66 12.63
C GLY A 53 -15.00 -5.97 11.28
N MET A 54 -16.16 -5.40 10.93
CA MET A 54 -16.35 -4.65 9.70
C MET A 54 -17.44 -3.61 9.84
N ALA A 55 -17.25 -2.47 9.20
CA ALA A 55 -18.27 -1.43 9.13
C ALA A 55 -18.18 -0.64 7.82
N ASN A 56 -19.32 -0.04 7.47
CA ASN A 56 -19.44 0.83 6.30
C ASN A 56 -20.31 2.04 6.67
N ARG A 57 -19.79 3.24 6.49
CA ARG A 57 -20.46 4.52 6.79
C ARG A 57 -20.53 5.40 5.55
N GLN A 58 -21.66 6.08 5.38
CA GLN A 58 -21.80 7.06 4.32
C GLN A 58 -20.76 8.17 4.47
N ASN A 59 -20.14 8.56 3.37
CA ASN A 59 -19.14 9.63 3.33
C ASN A 59 -19.60 10.72 2.37
N GLU A 60 -19.84 11.91 2.91
CA GLU A 60 -20.21 13.11 2.15
C GLU A 60 -19.04 14.10 1.99
N GLY A 61 -17.88 13.76 2.56
CA GLY A 61 -16.69 14.62 2.54
C GLY A 61 -15.83 14.44 1.29
N MET A 62 -16.18 13.49 0.39
CA MET A 62 -15.38 13.13 -0.78
C MET A 62 -16.14 13.37 -2.07
N ARG A 63 -15.40 13.72 -3.13
CA ARG A 63 -15.91 13.81 -4.50
C ARG A 63 -14.87 13.34 -5.48
N LYS A 64 -15.18 12.37 -6.32
CA LYS A 64 -14.27 11.78 -7.33
C LYS A 64 -12.91 11.36 -6.77
N GLY A 65 -12.90 10.84 -5.53
CA GLY A 65 -11.68 10.41 -4.85
C GLY A 65 -10.86 11.53 -4.20
N GLU A 66 -11.36 12.77 -4.20
CA GLU A 66 -10.71 13.93 -3.57
C GLU A 66 -11.48 14.36 -2.32
N ILE A 67 -10.75 14.78 -1.29
CA ILE A 67 -11.33 15.31 -0.04
C ILE A 67 -11.80 16.74 -0.30
N MET A 68 -13.13 16.96 -0.25
CA MET A 68 -13.75 18.26 -0.39
C MET A 68 -14.08 18.88 0.97
N ASP A 69 -14.43 18.03 1.96
CA ASP A 69 -14.69 18.44 3.33
C ASP A 69 -14.00 17.45 4.27
N PHE A 70 -12.88 17.89 4.84
CA PHE A 70 -12.07 17.05 5.71
C PHE A 70 -12.84 16.60 6.96
N ARG A 71 -13.66 17.47 7.55
CA ARG A 71 -14.41 17.15 8.78
C ARG A 71 -15.42 16.04 8.52
N LYS A 72 -16.19 16.15 7.44
CA LYS A 72 -17.16 15.11 7.05
C LYS A 72 -16.48 13.79 6.73
N ALA A 73 -15.39 13.81 5.97
CA ALA A 73 -14.62 12.60 5.65
C ALA A 73 -14.04 11.97 6.93
N ALA A 74 -13.44 12.75 7.81
CA ALA A 74 -12.90 12.27 9.09
C ALA A 74 -14.00 11.67 9.97
N THR A 75 -15.15 12.33 10.09
CA THR A 75 -16.29 11.81 10.87
C THR A 75 -16.77 10.45 10.34
N ALA A 76 -16.87 10.29 9.01
CA ALA A 76 -17.27 9.02 8.41
C ALA A 76 -16.25 7.90 8.69
N VAL A 77 -14.96 8.20 8.60
CA VAL A 77 -13.86 7.26 8.90
C VAL A 77 -13.88 6.85 10.37
N HIS A 78 -13.97 7.81 11.30
CA HIS A 78 -14.04 7.52 12.72
C HIS A 78 -15.25 6.66 13.08
N ALA A 79 -16.42 6.98 12.56
CA ALA A 79 -17.63 6.21 12.81
C ALA A 79 -17.54 4.77 12.25
N ALA A 80 -16.90 4.59 11.08
CA ALA A 80 -16.68 3.26 10.53
C ALA A 80 -15.69 2.45 11.38
N LEU A 81 -14.59 3.07 11.80
CA LEU A 81 -13.58 2.40 12.61
C LEU A 81 -14.14 2.00 13.98
N GLU A 82 -14.78 2.94 14.67
CA GLU A 82 -15.40 2.70 15.97
C GLU A 82 -16.42 1.54 15.94
N GLU A 83 -17.23 1.47 14.90
CA GLU A 83 -18.20 0.37 14.75
C GLU A 83 -17.50 -0.96 14.47
N ALA A 84 -16.45 -0.99 13.63
CA ALA A 84 -15.70 -2.20 13.35
C ALA A 84 -14.95 -2.70 14.60
N GLU A 85 -14.39 -1.80 15.41
CA GLU A 85 -13.77 -2.11 16.70
C GLU A 85 -14.81 -2.64 17.71
N LYS A 86 -15.98 -2.01 17.80
CA LYS A 86 -17.09 -2.48 18.65
C LYS A 86 -17.55 -3.89 18.24
N MET A 87 -17.64 -4.16 16.94
CA MET A 87 -18.01 -5.49 16.43
C MET A 87 -16.96 -6.56 16.78
N SER A 88 -15.69 -6.23 16.67
CA SER A 88 -14.57 -7.14 16.98
C SER A 88 -14.31 -7.31 18.48
N GLY A 89 -14.80 -6.39 19.32
CA GLY A 89 -14.48 -6.34 20.74
C GLY A 89 -13.04 -5.95 21.07
N THR A 90 -12.32 -5.40 20.09
CA THR A 90 -10.90 -5.03 20.25
C THR A 90 -10.62 -3.68 19.58
N THR A 91 -9.56 -3.01 20.04
CA THR A 91 -9.07 -1.75 19.46
C THR A 91 -7.93 -2.02 18.47
N VAL A 92 -7.76 -1.13 17.50
CA VAL A 92 -6.76 -1.23 16.44
C VAL A 92 -5.61 -0.28 16.69
N ASP A 93 -4.40 -0.82 16.87
CA ASP A 93 -3.19 -0.02 17.10
C ASP A 93 -2.55 0.48 15.79
N SER A 94 -2.80 -0.21 14.68
CA SER A 94 -2.23 0.13 13.38
C SER A 94 -3.24 -0.06 12.26
N ILE A 95 -3.26 0.89 11.32
CA ILE A 95 -4.24 0.91 10.23
C ILE A 95 -3.51 0.93 8.89
N TYR A 96 -3.97 0.08 7.98
CA TYR A 96 -3.66 0.15 6.55
C TYR A 96 -4.70 1.03 5.86
N LEU A 97 -4.26 2.13 5.26
CA LEU A 97 -5.13 3.03 4.53
C LEU A 97 -5.15 2.64 3.05
N ALA A 98 -6.33 2.39 2.51
CA ALA A 98 -6.58 2.26 1.08
C ALA A 98 -7.25 3.54 0.56
N GLN A 99 -6.63 4.18 -0.42
CA GLN A 99 -7.15 5.37 -1.05
C GLN A 99 -7.01 5.27 -2.57
N THR A 100 -8.04 5.72 -3.27
CA THR A 100 -8.04 5.87 -4.73
C THR A 100 -8.44 7.31 -5.08
N GLY A 101 -7.95 7.81 -6.20
CA GLY A 101 -8.32 9.15 -6.66
C GLY A 101 -7.58 9.52 -7.94
N ALA A 102 -8.14 10.44 -8.70
CA ALA A 102 -7.55 10.92 -9.96
C ALA A 102 -6.19 11.61 -9.78
N HIS A 103 -5.90 12.07 -8.56
CA HIS A 103 -4.62 12.67 -8.18
C HIS A 103 -3.49 11.64 -8.02
N LEU A 104 -3.81 10.34 -7.83
CA LEU A 104 -2.83 9.27 -7.78
C LEU A 104 -2.48 8.83 -9.19
N LYS A 105 -1.19 8.86 -9.53
CA LYS A 105 -0.69 8.40 -10.83
C LYS A 105 0.41 7.37 -10.63
N GLY A 106 0.33 6.27 -11.38
CA GLY A 106 1.44 5.33 -11.51
C GLY A 106 2.35 5.76 -12.65
N GLN A 107 3.65 5.73 -12.43
CA GLN A 107 4.67 6.02 -13.45
C GLN A 107 5.72 4.92 -13.43
N MET A 108 6.10 4.45 -14.61
CA MET A 108 7.21 3.51 -14.74
C MET A 108 8.51 4.30 -14.93
N LEU A 109 9.43 4.13 -13.99
CA LEU A 109 10.76 4.71 -14.05
C LEU A 109 11.76 3.62 -14.45
N ARG A 110 12.68 3.96 -15.34
CA ARG A 110 13.74 3.06 -15.79
C ARG A 110 15.08 3.60 -15.35
N GLY A 111 15.94 2.72 -14.85
CA GLY A 111 17.32 3.02 -14.55
C GLY A 111 18.19 1.85 -14.97
N ALA A 112 19.39 2.12 -15.41
CA ALA A 112 20.37 1.13 -15.80
C ALA A 112 21.70 1.40 -15.09
N ALA A 113 22.47 0.36 -14.86
CA ALA A 113 23.84 0.47 -14.37
C ALA A 113 24.70 -0.59 -15.04
N SER A 114 25.93 -0.23 -15.37
CA SER A 114 26.92 -1.19 -15.86
C SER A 114 27.40 -2.10 -14.73
N VAL A 115 27.63 -3.36 -15.05
CA VAL A 115 28.28 -4.29 -14.15
C VAL A 115 29.75 -3.92 -14.01
N VAL A 116 30.22 -3.76 -12.77
CA VAL A 116 31.60 -3.30 -12.48
C VAL A 116 32.51 -4.44 -12.03
N SER A 117 31.93 -5.58 -11.66
CA SER A 117 32.70 -6.74 -11.20
C SER A 117 33.58 -7.29 -12.32
N SER A 118 34.82 -7.71 -11.99
CA SER A 118 35.79 -8.26 -12.95
C SER A 118 35.36 -9.60 -13.55
N ASP A 119 34.44 -10.31 -12.91
CA ASP A 119 33.86 -11.59 -13.33
C ASP A 119 32.54 -11.42 -14.11
N ASN A 120 32.14 -10.17 -14.42
CA ASN A 120 30.89 -9.81 -15.10
C ASN A 120 29.61 -10.32 -14.39
N ARG A 121 29.68 -10.63 -13.11
CA ARG A 121 28.49 -11.01 -12.33
C ARG A 121 27.79 -9.78 -11.78
N VAL A 122 26.46 -9.81 -11.86
CA VAL A 122 25.64 -8.75 -11.30
C VAL A 122 25.68 -8.84 -9.78
N THR A 123 26.02 -7.74 -9.14
CA THR A 123 26.11 -7.61 -7.69
C THR A 123 24.93 -6.82 -7.13
N ALA A 124 24.74 -6.88 -5.80
CA ALA A 124 23.74 -6.06 -5.11
C ALA A 124 23.97 -4.56 -5.30
N ASP A 125 25.23 -4.14 -5.44
CA ASP A 125 25.59 -2.73 -5.69
C ASP A 125 25.20 -2.28 -7.10
N ASP A 126 25.32 -3.14 -8.10
CA ASP A 126 24.85 -2.83 -9.47
C ASP A 126 23.33 -2.60 -9.45
N LEU A 127 22.58 -3.47 -8.76
CA LEU A 127 21.13 -3.32 -8.61
C LEU A 127 20.76 -2.05 -7.85
N LYS A 128 21.53 -1.70 -6.82
CA LYS A 128 21.35 -0.46 -6.07
C LYS A 128 21.58 0.77 -6.96
N ARG A 129 22.67 0.78 -7.75
CA ARG A 129 22.96 1.88 -8.69
C ARG A 129 21.86 2.04 -9.74
N ALA A 130 21.40 0.96 -10.36
CA ALA A 130 20.30 1.00 -11.32
C ALA A 130 19.00 1.52 -10.68
N SER A 131 18.70 1.09 -9.45
CA SER A 131 17.54 1.58 -8.70
C SER A 131 17.65 3.06 -8.34
N MET A 132 18.84 3.52 -7.96
CA MET A 132 19.09 4.94 -7.68
C MET A 132 18.95 5.78 -8.94
N GLU A 133 19.43 5.30 -10.08
CA GLU A 133 19.28 6.00 -11.36
C GLU A 133 17.81 6.14 -11.76
N ALA A 134 16.99 5.08 -11.60
CA ALA A 134 15.56 5.17 -11.84
C ALA A 134 14.89 6.23 -10.96
N LYS A 135 15.33 6.39 -9.70
CA LYS A 135 14.77 7.34 -8.72
C LYS A 135 15.26 8.80 -8.92
N ARG A 136 16.24 9.04 -9.77
CA ARG A 136 16.75 10.41 -10.03
C ARG A 136 15.73 11.30 -10.72
N ARG A 137 14.78 10.70 -11.42
CA ARG A 137 13.74 11.47 -12.09
C ARG A 137 12.88 12.18 -11.05
N GLN A 138 12.82 13.49 -11.14
CA GLN A 138 11.95 14.31 -10.32
C GLN A 138 10.48 14.07 -10.73
N PRO A 139 9.54 14.09 -9.77
CA PRO A 139 8.12 14.08 -10.10
C PRO A 139 7.73 15.39 -10.81
N ASP A 140 6.57 15.38 -11.47
CA ASP A 140 6.01 16.60 -12.07
C ASP A 140 5.80 17.68 -10.97
N GLU A 141 5.80 18.95 -11.38
CA GLU A 141 5.59 20.09 -10.45
C GLU A 141 4.33 19.89 -9.61
N GLY A 142 4.42 20.20 -8.32
CA GLY A 142 3.33 20.02 -7.35
C GLY A 142 3.03 18.56 -6.97
N ARG A 143 3.90 17.60 -7.35
CA ARG A 143 3.76 16.17 -7.04
C ARG A 143 4.90 15.67 -6.20
N SER A 144 4.64 14.59 -5.48
CA SER A 144 5.63 13.86 -4.70
C SER A 144 5.48 12.36 -4.91
N TYR A 145 6.59 11.62 -4.85
CA TYR A 145 6.53 10.17 -4.84
C TYR A 145 6.04 9.67 -3.48
N VAL A 146 4.91 8.96 -3.49
CA VAL A 146 4.37 8.33 -2.27
C VAL A 146 5.01 6.97 -2.04
N HIS A 147 5.24 6.19 -3.13
CA HIS A 147 5.77 4.84 -3.01
C HIS A 147 6.55 4.44 -4.27
N HIS A 148 7.55 3.57 -4.10
CA HIS A 148 8.30 2.95 -5.19
C HIS A 148 8.13 1.43 -5.12
N VAL A 149 7.57 0.86 -6.17
CA VAL A 149 7.42 -0.60 -6.32
C VAL A 149 8.52 -1.10 -7.23
N ARG A 150 9.30 -2.08 -6.78
CA ARG A 150 10.28 -2.76 -7.64
C ARG A 150 9.57 -3.63 -8.66
N THR A 151 9.91 -3.46 -9.91
CA THR A 151 9.58 -4.39 -10.99
C THR A 151 10.70 -5.41 -11.20
N PRO A 152 10.46 -6.50 -11.93
CA PRO A 152 11.50 -7.44 -12.31
C PRO A 152 12.69 -6.74 -12.98
N ILE A 153 13.89 -7.20 -12.66
CA ILE A 153 15.14 -6.71 -13.24
C ILE A 153 15.41 -7.53 -14.50
N ILE A 154 15.75 -6.85 -15.58
CA ILE A 154 16.10 -7.47 -16.85
C ILE A 154 17.62 -7.38 -16.97
N LEU A 155 18.27 -8.53 -17.14
CA LEU A 155 19.68 -8.61 -17.50
C LEU A 155 19.76 -8.73 -19.00
N ASP A 156 20.57 -7.90 -19.62
CA ASP A 156 20.87 -7.84 -21.06
C ASP A 156 19.84 -8.54 -21.97
N LYS A 157 19.21 -7.77 -22.82
CA LYS A 157 18.36 -8.36 -23.85
C LYS A 157 19.24 -9.22 -24.78
N LYS A 158 19.29 -10.48 -24.54
CA LYS A 158 19.61 -11.48 -25.57
C LYS A 158 18.35 -12.02 -26.15
#